data_04df283eb4914d509dd427e01656e103
#
_entry.id   04df283eb4914d509dd427e01656e103
#
_cell.length_a   1.000
_cell.length_b   1.000
_cell.length_c   1.000
_cell.angle_alpha   90.00
_cell.angle_beta   90.00
_cell.angle_gamma   90.00
#
_symmetry.space_group_name_H-M   'P 1'
#
loop_
_entity.id
_entity.type
_entity.pdbx_description
1 polymer ?
#
loop_
_entity_poly.entity_id
_entity_poly.type
_entity_poly.pdbx_seq_one_letter_code
_entity_poly.pdbx_strand_id
1 'polypeptide(L)'
;MRVLLIAQDGATQASVRAMLMREKFDTTEVDYDSLEISRLDDYDVIVLDLSVPRINGYQVLKQLRRERVRTPVLILTGFAELDSRIKGLGFGVGDVLTNPFDHRELIARIQTIARHPGSTGEATVRTGKLVVNLDTREVSVDDHAVHLTSKEYGILELLAMRKSMTLTKEMFLNHLYGGMDEPEVKIIDVFVCKLRKKLAEATGGNHYIETVWGRGYRLSDPPPRERPAPNGRLE
;
A
#
# COMPACT_ATOMS: atom_id res chain seq x y z
N MET A 1 -21.46 10.46 8.31
CA MET A 1 -20.17 9.77 8.14
C MET A 1 -19.67 9.39 9.52
N ARG A 2 -19.41 8.09 9.72
CA ARG A 2 -18.92 7.54 10.98
C ARG A 2 -17.40 7.46 10.95
N VAL A 3 -16.74 8.14 11.89
CA VAL A 3 -15.28 8.21 11.97
C VAL A 3 -14.83 7.57 13.29
N LEU A 4 -13.92 6.60 13.20
CA LEU A 4 -13.25 6.05 14.37
C LEU A 4 -11.93 6.79 14.58
N LEU A 5 -11.76 7.45 15.71
CA LEU A 5 -10.51 8.08 16.13
C LEU A 5 -9.78 7.13 17.09
N ILE A 6 -8.66 6.60 16.66
CA ILE A 6 -7.77 5.79 17.49
C ILE A 6 -6.59 6.67 17.89
N ALA A 7 -6.58 7.09 19.13
CA ALA A 7 -5.56 7.98 19.67
C ALA A 7 -5.39 7.71 21.16
N GLN A 8 -4.27 8.15 21.73
CA GLN A 8 -4.05 8.13 23.17
C GLN A 8 -4.11 9.57 23.69
N ASP A 9 -4.69 9.75 24.87
CA ASP A 9 -4.91 11.05 25.50
C ASP A 9 -3.79 12.06 25.26
N GLY A 10 -4.18 13.22 24.70
CA GLY A 10 -3.25 14.30 24.42
C GLY A 10 -3.89 15.50 23.72
N ALA A 11 -3.12 16.57 23.57
CA ALA A 11 -3.58 17.81 22.95
C ALA A 11 -3.98 17.60 21.47
N THR A 12 -3.30 16.69 20.78
CA THR A 12 -3.60 16.34 19.37
C THR A 12 -4.97 15.67 19.27
N GLN A 13 -5.28 14.71 20.14
CA GLN A 13 -6.56 14.02 20.17
C GLN A 13 -7.73 15.01 20.39
N ALA A 14 -7.61 15.87 21.42
CA ALA A 14 -8.63 16.86 21.71
C ALA A 14 -8.86 17.83 20.53
N SER A 15 -7.77 18.25 19.86
CA SER A 15 -7.82 19.10 18.67
C SER A 15 -8.51 18.40 17.50
N VAL A 16 -8.11 17.17 17.18
CA VAL A 16 -8.70 16.37 16.10
C VAL A 16 -10.18 16.12 16.37
N ARG A 17 -10.54 15.73 17.60
CA ARG A 17 -11.94 15.56 18.00
C ARG A 17 -12.76 16.82 17.75
N ALA A 18 -12.27 17.97 18.21
CA ALA A 18 -12.96 19.25 18.03
C ALA A 18 -13.17 19.55 16.54
N MET A 19 -12.18 19.26 15.70
CA MET A 19 -12.27 19.43 14.24
C MET A 19 -13.36 18.52 13.64
N LEU A 20 -13.40 17.25 14.01
CA LEU A 20 -14.38 16.28 13.51
C LEU A 20 -15.82 16.62 13.96
N MET A 21 -15.99 17.01 15.22
CA MET A 21 -17.28 17.43 15.76
C MET A 21 -17.83 18.68 15.09
N ARG A 22 -16.97 19.65 14.74
CA ARG A 22 -17.35 20.86 14.01
C ARG A 22 -17.98 20.55 12.65
N GLU A 23 -17.50 19.50 11.98
CA GLU A 23 -18.03 19.02 10.70
C GLU A 23 -19.22 18.04 10.88
N LYS A 24 -19.70 17.85 12.11
CA LYS A 24 -20.83 16.98 12.44
C LYS A 24 -20.59 15.51 12.03
N PHE A 25 -19.35 15.05 12.08
CA PHE A 25 -19.05 13.63 11.92
C PHE A 25 -19.47 12.87 13.18
N ASP A 26 -20.05 11.70 13.00
CA ASP A 26 -20.33 10.76 14.07
C ASP A 26 -19.01 10.10 14.47
N THR A 27 -18.41 10.62 15.56
CA THR A 27 -17.04 10.26 15.97
C THR A 27 -17.07 9.38 17.19
N THR A 28 -16.51 8.19 17.06
CA THR A 28 -16.21 7.29 18.19
C THR A 28 -14.71 7.37 18.48
N GLU A 29 -14.36 7.47 19.75
CA GLU A 29 -12.97 7.49 20.20
C GLU A 29 -12.65 6.21 20.96
N VAL A 30 -11.51 5.63 20.68
CA VAL A 30 -10.99 4.47 21.37
C VAL A 30 -9.49 4.61 21.61
N ASP A 31 -9.05 4.07 22.75
CA ASP A 31 -7.64 3.87 22.98
C ASP A 31 -7.16 2.63 22.24
N TYR A 32 -5.85 2.50 22.08
CA TYR A 32 -5.23 1.33 21.45
C TYR A 32 -5.53 0.02 22.17
N ASP A 33 -5.61 0.05 23.50
CA ASP A 33 -5.86 -1.13 24.35
C ASP A 33 -7.31 -1.59 24.32
N SER A 34 -8.23 -0.71 23.94
CA SER A 34 -9.69 -0.95 23.90
C SER A 34 -10.22 -1.22 22.48
N LEU A 35 -9.33 -1.41 21.50
CA LEU A 35 -9.70 -1.55 20.09
C LEU A 35 -10.34 -2.90 19.81
N GLU A 36 -11.64 -2.90 19.48
CA GLU A 36 -12.38 -4.07 19.01
C GLU A 36 -12.34 -4.16 17.49
N ILE A 37 -11.49 -5.05 16.93
CA ILE A 37 -11.28 -5.16 15.49
C ILE A 37 -12.53 -5.65 14.74
N SER A 38 -13.35 -6.48 15.35
CA SER A 38 -14.57 -7.04 14.74
C SER A 38 -15.61 -6.01 14.32
N ARG A 39 -15.51 -4.77 14.79
CA ARG A 39 -16.48 -3.69 14.53
C ARG A 39 -15.91 -2.55 13.68
N LEU A 40 -14.72 -2.70 13.16
CA LEU A 40 -14.06 -1.63 12.40
C LEU A 40 -14.68 -1.39 11.03
N ASP A 41 -15.27 -2.40 10.43
CA ASP A 41 -16.00 -2.26 9.14
C ASP A 41 -17.32 -1.47 9.29
N ASP A 42 -17.74 -1.15 10.51
CA ASP A 42 -18.90 -0.28 10.79
C ASP A 42 -18.59 1.21 10.52
N TYR A 43 -17.34 1.60 10.38
CA TYR A 43 -16.91 2.98 10.19
C TYR A 43 -16.57 3.29 8.72
N ASP A 44 -16.80 4.54 8.34
CA ASP A 44 -16.47 5.02 7.00
C ASP A 44 -14.98 5.34 6.85
N VAL A 45 -14.32 5.75 7.95
CA VAL A 45 -12.88 6.06 8.02
C VAL A 45 -12.35 5.79 9.44
N ILE A 46 -11.13 5.30 9.51
CA ILE A 46 -10.34 5.21 10.74
C ILE A 46 -9.28 6.32 10.69
N VAL A 47 -9.23 7.15 11.71
CA VAL A 47 -8.15 8.13 11.93
C VAL A 47 -7.24 7.57 13.02
N LEU A 48 -6.00 7.25 12.67
CA LEU A 48 -5.02 6.63 13.56
C LEU A 48 -3.89 7.62 13.87
N ASP A 49 -3.77 8.04 15.12
CA ASP A 49 -2.72 8.97 15.56
C ASP A 49 -1.45 8.20 15.97
N LEU A 50 -0.37 8.42 15.26
CA LEU A 50 0.95 7.85 15.54
C LEU A 50 1.93 8.87 16.13
N SER A 51 1.46 10.04 16.55
CA SER A 51 2.31 11.11 17.08
C SER A 51 2.91 10.79 18.45
N VAL A 52 2.42 9.74 19.14
CA VAL A 52 2.87 9.38 20.48
C VAL A 52 3.97 8.31 20.42
N PRO A 53 5.20 8.60 20.92
CA PRO A 53 6.37 7.73 20.78
C PRO A 53 6.27 6.35 21.45
N ARG A 54 5.38 6.17 22.42
CA ARG A 54 5.26 4.93 23.23
C ARG A 54 4.33 3.90 22.63
N ILE A 55 3.62 4.22 21.54
CA ILE A 55 2.61 3.33 21.01
C ILE A 55 3.15 2.70 19.74
N ASN A 56 3.02 1.38 19.72
CA ASN A 56 3.37 0.61 18.55
C ASN A 56 2.22 0.65 17.52
N GLY A 57 1.86 1.85 17.05
CA GLY A 57 0.83 2.07 16.04
C GLY A 57 1.05 1.26 14.76
N TYR A 58 2.30 0.84 14.52
CA TYR A 58 2.62 -0.17 13.51
C TYR A 58 2.02 -1.55 13.82
N GLN A 59 1.90 -1.92 15.11
CA GLN A 59 1.22 -3.16 15.48
C GLN A 59 -0.27 -3.07 15.17
N VAL A 60 -0.90 -1.92 15.44
CA VAL A 60 -2.29 -1.70 15.07
C VAL A 60 -2.48 -1.83 13.56
N LEU A 61 -1.64 -1.16 12.76
CA LEU A 61 -1.70 -1.29 11.31
C LEU A 61 -1.50 -2.73 10.83
N LYS A 62 -0.52 -3.45 11.38
CA LYS A 62 -0.31 -4.88 11.10
C LYS A 62 -1.54 -5.71 11.46
N GLN A 63 -2.15 -5.41 12.61
CA GLN A 63 -3.33 -6.12 13.10
C GLN A 63 -4.54 -5.84 12.19
N LEU A 64 -4.80 -4.57 11.81
CA LEU A 64 -5.85 -4.21 10.87
C LEU A 64 -5.72 -4.97 9.54
N ARG A 65 -4.51 -5.14 9.05
CA ARG A 65 -4.23 -5.90 7.83
C ARG A 65 -4.38 -7.40 7.98
N ARG A 66 -3.90 -7.93 9.09
CA ARG A 66 -4.05 -9.37 9.39
C ARG A 66 -5.53 -9.77 9.44
N GLU A 67 -6.35 -8.92 10.05
CA GLU A 67 -7.79 -9.12 10.20
C GLU A 67 -8.59 -8.66 8.96
N ARG A 68 -7.90 -8.22 7.90
CA ARG A 68 -8.50 -7.81 6.62
C ARG A 68 -9.53 -6.69 6.74
N VAL A 69 -9.32 -5.76 7.66
CA VAL A 69 -10.16 -4.57 7.79
C VAL A 69 -10.12 -3.77 6.49
N ARG A 70 -11.29 -3.49 5.94
CA ARG A 70 -11.45 -2.78 4.65
C ARG A 70 -11.60 -1.27 4.83
N THR A 71 -11.99 -0.84 6.01
CA THR A 71 -12.16 0.58 6.31
C THR A 71 -10.87 1.34 6.05
N PRO A 72 -10.92 2.43 5.26
CA PRO A 72 -9.74 3.22 4.95
C PRO A 72 -9.16 3.87 6.20
N VAL A 73 -7.83 3.93 6.29
CA VAL A 73 -7.11 4.48 7.45
C VAL A 73 -6.38 5.75 7.05
N LEU A 74 -6.69 6.88 7.71
CA LEU A 74 -5.89 8.10 7.69
C LEU A 74 -4.93 8.08 8.87
N ILE A 75 -3.64 8.16 8.59
CA ILE A 75 -2.61 8.23 9.62
C ILE A 75 -2.26 9.67 9.93
N LEU A 76 -2.26 10.03 11.21
CA LEU A 76 -1.67 11.26 11.72
C LEU A 76 -0.29 10.95 12.30
N THR A 77 0.72 11.75 11.94
CA THR A 77 2.10 11.55 12.40
C THR A 77 2.78 12.87 12.72
N GLY A 78 3.65 12.87 13.74
CA GLY A 78 4.45 14.05 14.13
C GLY A 78 5.81 14.15 13.45
N PHE A 79 6.23 13.12 12.70
CA PHE A 79 7.59 13.02 12.18
C PHE A 79 7.63 12.66 10.70
N ALA A 80 8.28 13.49 9.89
CA ALA A 80 8.48 13.25 8.46
C ALA A 80 9.24 11.94 8.15
N GLU A 81 10.10 11.48 9.05
CA GLU A 81 10.81 10.20 8.92
C GLU A 81 9.87 8.98 9.08
N LEU A 82 8.81 9.13 9.89
CA LEU A 82 7.79 8.11 10.06
C LEU A 82 6.96 7.96 8.77
N ASP A 83 6.72 9.06 8.06
CA ASP A 83 6.00 9.10 6.79
C ASP A 83 6.66 8.18 5.73
N SER A 84 7.98 8.22 5.62
CA SER A 84 8.72 7.32 4.71
C SER A 84 8.65 5.85 5.13
N ARG A 85 8.62 5.54 6.43
CA ARG A 85 8.45 4.18 6.94
C ARG A 85 7.03 3.66 6.73
N ILE A 86 6.00 4.48 6.99
CA ILE A 86 4.60 4.11 6.80
C ILE A 86 4.29 3.90 5.33
N LYS A 87 4.70 4.83 4.47
CA LYS A 87 4.62 4.68 3.01
C LYS A 87 5.45 3.49 2.51
N GLY A 88 6.56 3.16 3.23
CA GLY A 88 7.43 2.02 2.97
C GLY A 88 6.84 0.66 3.27
N LEU A 89 5.92 0.58 4.20
CA LEU A 89 5.40 -0.69 4.70
C LEU A 89 4.24 -1.26 3.88
N GLY A 90 3.74 -0.53 2.87
CA GLY A 90 2.69 -1.04 1.98
C GLY A 90 1.39 -1.43 2.71
N PHE A 91 1.09 -0.78 3.84
CA PHE A 91 -0.06 -1.15 4.68
C PHE A 91 -1.42 -0.75 4.09
N GLY A 92 -1.51 -0.34 2.82
CA GLY A 92 -2.77 0.13 2.21
C GLY A 92 -3.43 1.23 3.05
N VAL A 93 -2.61 2.12 3.57
CA VAL A 93 -3.03 3.32 4.27
C VAL A 93 -3.72 4.21 3.26
N GLY A 94 -4.92 4.67 3.57
CA GLY A 94 -5.68 5.56 2.68
C GLY A 94 -4.94 6.85 2.42
N ASP A 95 -4.36 7.45 3.46
CA ASP A 95 -3.51 8.65 3.36
C ASP A 95 -2.71 8.87 4.65
N VAL A 96 -1.73 9.76 4.60
CA VAL A 96 -0.90 10.17 5.74
C VAL A 96 -0.90 11.68 5.85
N LEU A 97 -1.14 12.20 7.05
CA LEU A 97 -1.14 13.62 7.36
C LEU A 97 -0.12 13.91 8.45
N THR A 98 0.82 14.80 8.16
CA THR A 98 1.93 15.13 9.06
C THR A 98 1.63 16.39 9.87
N ASN A 99 1.81 16.34 11.20
CA ASN A 99 1.75 17.52 12.06
C ASN A 99 2.89 18.52 11.74
N PRO A 100 2.61 19.83 11.75
CA PRO A 100 1.32 20.46 11.97
C PRO A 100 0.46 20.46 10.70
N PHE A 101 -0.84 20.19 10.85
CA PHE A 101 -1.83 20.26 9.77
C PHE A 101 -2.99 21.20 10.17
N ASP A 102 -3.68 21.73 9.19
CA ASP A 102 -4.86 22.54 9.43
C ASP A 102 -6.16 21.74 9.37
N HIS A 103 -7.24 22.35 9.90
CA HIS A 103 -8.57 21.75 9.92
C HIS A 103 -9.06 21.36 8.51
N ARG A 104 -8.83 22.23 7.53
CA ARG A 104 -9.34 22.01 6.15
C ARG A 104 -8.64 20.85 5.49
N GLU A 105 -7.34 20.71 5.74
CA GLU A 105 -6.54 19.61 5.20
C GLU A 105 -7.01 18.27 5.78
N LEU A 106 -7.18 18.17 7.10
CA LEU A 106 -7.70 16.97 7.75
C LEU A 106 -9.04 16.54 7.15
N ILE A 107 -10.00 17.48 7.09
CA ILE A 107 -11.35 17.18 6.60
C ILE A 107 -11.37 16.83 5.12
N ALA A 108 -10.59 17.52 4.29
CA ALA A 108 -10.50 17.22 2.86
C ALA A 108 -9.96 15.79 2.63
N ARG A 109 -8.96 15.36 3.38
CA ARG A 109 -8.40 14.02 3.27
C ARG A 109 -9.37 12.96 3.74
N ILE A 110 -10.02 13.15 4.89
CA ILE A 110 -11.07 12.24 5.40
C ILE A 110 -12.18 12.10 4.35
N GLN A 111 -12.69 13.20 3.80
CA GLN A 111 -13.75 13.14 2.80
C GLN A 111 -13.29 12.48 1.49
N THR A 112 -12.05 12.66 1.10
CA THR A 112 -11.50 12.04 -0.11
C THR A 112 -11.42 10.52 0.03
N ILE A 113 -10.88 10.03 1.13
CA ILE A 113 -10.74 8.57 1.36
C ILE A 113 -12.08 7.89 1.66
N ALA A 114 -13.04 8.60 2.29
CA ALA A 114 -14.38 8.08 2.56
C ALA A 114 -15.28 8.00 1.32
N ARG A 115 -15.17 8.97 0.39
CA ARG A 115 -15.96 8.96 -0.86
C ARG A 115 -15.59 7.81 -1.79
N HIS A 116 -14.44 7.28 -1.58
CA HIS A 116 -13.92 6.16 -2.33
C HIS A 116 -13.56 5.04 -1.34
N PRO A 117 -14.52 4.37 -0.73
CA PRO A 117 -14.25 3.23 0.15
C PRO A 117 -13.65 2.01 -0.59
N GLY A 118 -13.15 2.22 -1.75
CA GLY A 118 -12.35 1.34 -2.60
C GLY A 118 -11.31 2.13 -3.40
N SER A 119 -11.09 3.43 -3.14
CA SER A 119 -9.98 4.23 -3.69
C SER A 119 -8.82 4.44 -2.68
N THR A 120 -8.71 3.74 -1.59
CA THR A 120 -7.52 2.94 -1.47
C THR A 120 -7.49 2.12 -2.76
N GLY A 121 -7.17 2.77 -3.90
CA GLY A 121 -7.50 2.46 -5.28
C GLY A 121 -8.11 1.09 -5.41
N GLU A 122 -9.02 0.78 -6.33
CA GLU A 122 -9.29 -0.63 -6.62
C GLU A 122 -8.05 -1.38 -6.19
N ALA A 123 -8.16 -2.30 -5.25
CA ALA A 123 -6.98 -3.00 -4.77
C ALA A 123 -6.26 -3.68 -5.96
N THR A 124 -6.53 -3.20 -7.12
CA THR A 124 -6.17 -3.65 -8.45
C THR A 124 -5.28 -2.62 -9.12
N VAL A 125 -3.99 -2.90 -9.14
CA VAL A 125 -3.00 -2.12 -9.89
C VAL A 125 -2.88 -2.68 -11.29
N ARG A 126 -3.14 -1.85 -12.30
CA ARG A 126 -2.96 -2.21 -13.71
C ARG A 126 -1.65 -1.65 -14.26
N THR A 127 -0.91 -2.50 -14.95
CA THR A 127 0.34 -2.14 -15.65
C THR A 127 0.32 -2.86 -16.99
N GLY A 128 0.01 -2.14 -18.08
CA GLY A 128 -0.30 -2.77 -19.35
C GLY A 128 -1.40 -3.82 -19.20
N LYS A 129 -1.10 -5.07 -19.54
CA LYS A 129 -2.01 -6.22 -19.40
C LYS A 129 -1.96 -6.91 -18.03
N LEU A 130 -0.95 -6.60 -17.23
CA LEU A 130 -0.79 -7.14 -15.88
C LEU A 130 -1.76 -6.44 -14.94
N VAL A 131 -2.53 -7.23 -14.21
CA VAL A 131 -3.49 -6.80 -13.19
C VAL A 131 -3.13 -7.47 -11.88
N VAL A 132 -2.87 -6.68 -10.85
CA VAL A 132 -2.57 -7.15 -9.49
C VAL A 132 -3.69 -6.69 -8.57
N ASN A 133 -4.49 -7.61 -8.09
CA ASN A 133 -5.50 -7.34 -7.07
C ASN A 133 -4.85 -7.50 -5.68
N LEU A 134 -4.71 -6.39 -4.97
CA LEU A 134 -4.03 -6.34 -3.68
C LEU A 134 -4.92 -6.89 -2.53
N ASP A 135 -6.25 -6.87 -2.69
CA ASP A 135 -7.18 -7.38 -1.69
C ASP A 135 -7.30 -8.90 -1.75
N THR A 136 -7.56 -9.45 -2.95
CA THR A 136 -7.69 -10.90 -3.12
C THR A 136 -6.35 -11.61 -3.27
N ARG A 137 -5.25 -10.83 -3.46
CA ARG A 137 -3.90 -11.31 -3.75
C ARG A 137 -3.82 -12.11 -5.06
N GLU A 138 -4.72 -11.81 -5.98
CA GLU A 138 -4.76 -12.43 -7.29
C GLU A 138 -3.97 -11.60 -8.30
N VAL A 139 -3.32 -12.31 -9.20
CA VAL A 139 -2.57 -11.71 -10.31
C VAL A 139 -3.09 -12.30 -11.60
N SER A 140 -3.41 -11.46 -12.56
CA SER A 140 -3.84 -11.89 -13.88
C SER A 140 -3.19 -11.10 -15.01
N VAL A 141 -3.16 -11.71 -16.18
CA VAL A 141 -2.70 -11.10 -17.43
C VAL A 141 -3.70 -11.48 -18.52
N ASP A 142 -4.28 -10.49 -19.20
CA ASP A 142 -5.36 -10.72 -20.18
C ASP A 142 -6.45 -11.66 -19.62
N ASP A 143 -6.86 -11.40 -18.36
CA ASP A 143 -7.86 -12.18 -17.60
C ASP A 143 -7.45 -13.63 -17.26
N HIS A 144 -6.22 -14.05 -17.54
CA HIS A 144 -5.67 -15.35 -17.15
C HIS A 144 -4.91 -15.24 -15.84
N ALA A 145 -5.27 -16.06 -14.85
CA ALA A 145 -4.63 -16.08 -13.55
C ALA A 145 -3.16 -16.50 -13.62
N VAL A 146 -2.28 -15.78 -12.89
CA VAL A 146 -0.85 -16.09 -12.77
C VAL A 146 -0.57 -16.56 -11.34
N HIS A 147 -0.20 -17.83 -11.18
CA HIS A 147 0.08 -18.41 -9.88
C HIS A 147 1.48 -18.04 -9.37
N LEU A 148 1.50 -17.25 -8.31
CA LEU A 148 2.72 -16.83 -7.63
C LEU A 148 2.82 -17.47 -6.24
N THR A 149 4.05 -17.75 -5.81
CA THR A 149 4.31 -18.08 -4.40
C THR A 149 4.15 -16.84 -3.53
N SER A 150 3.98 -17.00 -2.21
CA SER A 150 3.80 -15.88 -1.28
C SER A 150 4.95 -14.85 -1.35
N LYS A 151 6.19 -15.29 -1.58
CA LYS A 151 7.35 -14.39 -1.69
C LYS A 151 7.39 -13.67 -3.04
N GLU A 152 7.07 -14.36 -4.13
CA GLU A 152 6.95 -13.74 -5.47
C GLU A 152 5.82 -12.71 -5.50
N TYR A 153 4.67 -13.06 -4.89
CA TYR A 153 3.55 -12.14 -4.75
C TYR A 153 3.95 -10.91 -3.93
N GLY A 154 4.59 -11.08 -2.77
CA GLY A 154 5.02 -9.95 -1.93
C GLY A 154 5.97 -8.98 -2.64
N ILE A 155 6.84 -9.48 -3.52
CA ILE A 155 7.67 -8.62 -4.39
C ILE A 155 6.81 -7.83 -5.36
N LEU A 156 5.88 -8.51 -6.05
CA LEU A 156 4.99 -7.87 -7.02
C LEU A 156 4.03 -6.88 -6.35
N GLU A 157 3.50 -7.23 -5.20
CA GLU A 157 2.67 -6.36 -4.35
C GLU A 157 3.38 -5.05 -4.04
N LEU A 158 4.60 -5.11 -3.51
CA LEU A 158 5.38 -3.93 -3.17
C LEU A 158 5.70 -3.06 -4.40
N LEU A 159 6.01 -3.71 -5.54
CA LEU A 159 6.23 -3.03 -6.82
C LEU A 159 4.96 -2.35 -7.33
N ALA A 160 3.82 -3.01 -7.22
CA ALA A 160 2.51 -2.51 -7.66
C ALA A 160 2.07 -1.30 -6.84
N MET A 161 2.18 -1.39 -5.50
CA MET A 161 1.89 -0.28 -4.59
C MET A 161 2.74 0.96 -4.86
N ARG A 162 3.93 0.78 -5.44
CA ARG A 162 4.90 1.83 -5.73
C ARG A 162 5.27 1.87 -7.20
N LYS A 163 4.24 1.72 -8.04
CA LYS A 163 4.40 1.76 -9.49
C LYS A 163 5.26 2.95 -9.90
N SER A 164 6.21 2.72 -10.81
CA SER A 164 7.18 3.69 -11.34
C SER A 164 8.27 4.17 -10.37
N MET A 165 8.22 3.79 -9.09
CA MET A 165 9.32 4.08 -8.15
C MET A 165 10.38 2.98 -8.20
N THR A 166 11.65 3.38 -8.04
CA THR A 166 12.75 2.42 -7.88
C THR A 166 12.84 2.00 -6.42
N LEU A 167 12.73 0.69 -6.16
CA LEU A 167 12.78 0.09 -4.84
C LEU A 167 14.10 -0.63 -4.65
N THR A 168 14.75 -0.43 -3.50
CA THR A 168 16.01 -1.10 -3.17
C THR A 168 15.75 -2.54 -2.70
N LYS A 169 16.79 -3.38 -2.74
CA LYS A 169 16.67 -4.77 -2.31
C LYS A 169 16.35 -4.88 -0.81
N GLU A 170 16.85 -3.96 -0.02
CA GLU A 170 16.57 -3.88 1.42
C GLU A 170 15.09 -3.58 1.68
N MET A 171 14.44 -2.75 0.84
CA MET A 171 13.00 -2.50 0.95
C MET A 171 12.18 -3.76 0.72
N PHE A 172 12.54 -4.58 -0.26
CA PHE A 172 11.89 -5.88 -0.49
C PHE A 172 12.14 -6.83 0.67
N LEU A 173 13.36 -6.89 1.18
CA LEU A 173 13.72 -7.75 2.29
C LEU A 173 12.90 -7.42 3.53
N ASN A 174 12.87 -6.14 3.91
CA ASN A 174 12.04 -5.65 5.01
C ASN A 174 10.54 -5.96 4.81
N HIS A 175 10.02 -5.81 3.59
CA HIS A 175 8.63 -6.12 3.29
C HIS A 175 8.31 -7.62 3.44
N LEU A 176 9.23 -8.49 3.03
CA LEU A 176 9.04 -9.94 3.04
C LEU A 176 9.30 -10.61 4.40
N TYR A 177 10.16 -10.03 5.24
CA TYR A 177 10.65 -10.66 6.47
C TYR A 177 10.44 -9.79 7.72
N GLY A 178 10.18 -8.49 7.58
CA GLY A 178 9.85 -7.59 8.70
C GLY A 178 10.99 -7.35 9.67
N GLY A 179 12.24 -7.50 9.24
CA GLY A 179 13.43 -7.27 10.05
C GLY A 179 13.81 -8.45 10.95
N MET A 180 13.13 -9.61 10.84
CA MET A 180 13.45 -10.82 11.62
C MET A 180 13.93 -11.94 10.69
N ASP A 181 15.01 -12.62 11.06
CA ASP A 181 15.60 -13.77 10.32
C ASP A 181 15.76 -13.48 8.81
N GLU A 182 16.29 -12.30 8.49
CA GLU A 182 16.47 -11.87 7.11
C GLU A 182 17.58 -12.69 6.44
N PRO A 183 17.28 -13.34 5.31
CA PRO A 183 18.30 -13.97 4.50
C PRO A 183 19.19 -12.93 3.82
N GLU A 184 20.26 -13.38 3.16
CA GLU A 184 21.11 -12.48 2.37
C GLU A 184 20.29 -11.68 1.33
N VAL A 185 20.62 -10.42 1.16
CA VAL A 185 19.95 -9.47 0.23
C VAL A 185 19.86 -10.02 -1.20
N LYS A 186 20.80 -10.88 -1.61
CA LYS A 186 20.83 -11.54 -2.91
C LYS A 186 19.62 -12.43 -3.19
N ILE A 187 18.90 -12.90 -2.16
CA ILE A 187 17.69 -13.70 -2.35
C ILE A 187 16.61 -12.96 -3.15
N ILE A 188 16.59 -11.64 -3.06
CA ILE A 188 15.65 -10.81 -3.82
C ILE A 188 15.85 -10.97 -5.33
N ASP A 189 17.10 -11.08 -5.79
CA ASP A 189 17.41 -11.30 -7.21
C ASP A 189 16.84 -12.64 -7.71
N VAL A 190 16.86 -13.66 -6.87
CA VAL A 190 16.29 -14.97 -7.18
C VAL A 190 14.77 -14.89 -7.31
N PHE A 191 14.09 -14.21 -6.39
CA PHE A 191 12.65 -14.05 -6.46
C PHE A 191 12.23 -13.18 -7.64
N VAL A 192 12.94 -12.09 -7.91
CA VAL A 192 12.69 -11.24 -9.09
C VAL A 192 12.89 -12.01 -10.39
N CYS A 193 13.93 -12.85 -10.47
CA CYS A 193 14.18 -13.69 -11.64
C CYS A 193 13.02 -14.68 -11.89
N LYS A 194 12.57 -15.40 -10.84
CA LYS A 194 11.43 -16.32 -10.92
C LYS A 194 10.13 -15.60 -11.30
N LEU A 195 9.87 -14.46 -10.68
CA LEU A 195 8.69 -13.64 -10.95
C LEU A 195 8.69 -13.16 -12.41
N ARG A 196 9.82 -12.64 -12.91
CA ARG A 196 9.97 -12.24 -14.32
C ARG A 196 9.65 -13.38 -15.27
N LYS A 197 10.16 -14.58 -14.99
CA LYS A 197 9.90 -15.77 -15.82
C LYS A 197 8.41 -16.06 -15.90
N LYS A 198 7.72 -16.11 -14.78
CA LYS A 198 6.27 -16.38 -14.72
C LYS A 198 5.44 -15.30 -15.44
N LEU A 199 5.78 -14.03 -15.24
CA LEU A 199 5.11 -12.93 -15.92
C LEU A 199 5.38 -12.95 -17.43
N ALA A 200 6.59 -13.27 -17.86
CA ALA A 200 6.93 -13.38 -19.29
C ALA A 200 6.17 -14.54 -19.95
N GLU A 201 6.08 -15.70 -19.30
CA GLU A 201 5.29 -16.84 -19.77
C GLU A 201 3.81 -16.47 -19.96
N ALA A 202 3.21 -15.79 -18.96
CA ALA A 202 1.81 -15.39 -19.01
C ALA A 202 1.53 -14.27 -20.03
N THR A 203 2.50 -13.42 -20.31
CA THR A 203 2.33 -12.22 -21.17
C THR A 203 2.86 -12.39 -22.57
N GLY A 204 3.34 -13.59 -22.92
CA GLY A 204 3.99 -13.85 -24.20
C GLY A 204 5.31 -13.08 -24.38
N GLY A 205 6.08 -12.88 -23.28
CA GLY A 205 7.42 -12.30 -23.30
C GLY A 205 7.52 -10.82 -22.92
N ASN A 206 6.47 -10.20 -22.38
CA ASN A 206 6.58 -8.82 -21.91
C ASN A 206 7.36 -8.73 -20.59
N HIS A 207 8.13 -7.66 -20.45
CA HIS A 207 8.93 -7.38 -19.26
C HIS A 207 8.32 -6.21 -18.48
N TYR A 208 7.80 -6.48 -17.29
CA TYR A 208 7.17 -5.49 -16.41
C TYR A 208 8.08 -5.00 -15.30
N ILE A 209 9.14 -5.73 -14.99
CA ILE A 209 10.06 -5.39 -13.90
C ILE A 209 11.39 -5.00 -14.50
N GLU A 210 11.74 -3.73 -14.39
CA GLU A 210 13.02 -3.19 -14.83
C GLU A 210 14.08 -3.32 -13.73
N THR A 211 15.34 -3.53 -14.13
CA THR A 211 16.49 -3.38 -13.23
C THR A 211 17.03 -1.97 -13.37
N VAL A 212 17.06 -1.23 -12.27
CA VAL A 212 17.75 0.06 -12.18
C VAL A 212 19.13 -0.21 -11.57
N TRP A 213 20.14 -0.24 -12.41
CA TRP A 213 21.50 -0.66 -12.03
C TRP A 213 22.02 0.11 -10.81
N GLY A 214 22.55 -0.63 -9.83
CA GLY A 214 23.05 -0.09 -8.57
C GLY A 214 21.98 0.44 -7.62
N ARG A 215 20.68 0.42 -7.98
CA ARG A 215 19.59 1.00 -7.18
C ARG A 215 18.47 0.02 -6.81
N GLY A 216 18.20 -1.00 -7.64
CA GLY A 216 17.14 -1.97 -7.38
C GLY A 216 16.22 -2.25 -8.55
N TYR A 217 14.93 -2.34 -8.29
CA TYR A 217 13.90 -2.74 -9.26
C TYR A 217 12.73 -1.77 -9.30
N ARG A 218 12.06 -1.71 -10.45
CA ARG A 218 10.88 -0.85 -10.69
C ARG A 218 9.85 -1.60 -11.52
N LEU A 219 8.55 -1.38 -11.24
CA LEU A 219 7.45 -1.80 -12.10
C LEU A 219 7.18 -0.72 -13.14
N SER A 220 7.16 -1.09 -14.41
CA SER A 220 6.90 -0.18 -15.53
C SER A 220 6.00 -0.83 -16.56
N ASP A 221 5.31 -0.01 -17.33
CA ASP A 221 4.57 -0.51 -18.49
C ASP A 221 5.56 -1.07 -19.53
N PRO A 222 5.30 -2.26 -20.11
CA PRO A 222 6.17 -2.81 -21.12
C PRO A 222 6.17 -1.91 -22.37
N PRO A 223 7.30 -1.76 -23.05
CA PRO A 223 7.34 -0.99 -24.28
C PRO A 223 6.36 -1.55 -25.31
N PRO A 224 5.75 -0.71 -26.15
CA PRO A 224 4.91 -1.16 -27.26
C PRO A 224 5.69 -2.16 -28.11
N ARG A 225 5.09 -3.31 -28.43
CA ARG A 225 5.72 -4.22 -29.37
C ARG A 225 5.81 -3.53 -30.73
N GLU A 226 7.00 -3.36 -31.25
CA GLU A 226 7.18 -3.03 -32.65
C GLU A 226 6.50 -4.12 -33.48
N ARG A 227 5.52 -3.73 -34.28
CA ARG A 227 4.96 -4.65 -35.29
C ARG A 227 6.12 -5.05 -36.20
N PRO A 228 6.35 -6.34 -36.44
CA PRO A 228 7.32 -6.74 -37.44
C PRO A 228 6.96 -6.00 -38.73
N ALA A 229 7.94 -5.33 -39.29
CA ALA A 229 7.76 -4.64 -40.59
C ALA A 229 7.18 -5.65 -41.57
N PRO A 230 6.15 -5.27 -42.36
CA PRO A 230 5.63 -6.17 -43.38
C PRO A 230 6.77 -6.52 -44.31
N ASN A 231 7.06 -7.84 -44.43
CA ASN A 231 8.08 -8.35 -45.35
C ASN A 231 7.84 -7.73 -46.71
N GLY A 232 8.74 -6.79 -47.08
CA GLY A 232 8.77 -6.28 -48.42
C GLY A 232 9.00 -7.47 -49.37
N ARG A 233 7.99 -7.76 -50.17
CA ARG A 233 8.18 -8.60 -51.35
C ARG A 233 9.22 -7.90 -52.20
N LEU A 234 10.38 -8.51 -52.30
CA LEU A 234 11.28 -8.24 -53.40
C LEU A 234 10.67 -8.91 -54.64
N GLU A 235 10.19 -8.10 -55.54
CA GLU A 235 10.00 -8.50 -56.94
C GLU A 235 11.34 -8.45 -57.64
#